data_b513476aa0ac48e0d9258b838e831110
#
_entry.id   b513476aa0ac48e0d9258b838e831110
#
_cell.length_a   1.000
_cell.length_b   1.000
_cell.length_c   1.000
_cell.angle_alpha   90.00
_cell.angle_beta   90.00
_cell.angle_gamma   90.00
#
_symmetry.space_group_name_H-M   'P 1'
#
loop_
_entity.id
_entity.type
_entity.pdbx_description
1 polymer ?
#
loop_
_entity_poly.entity_id
_entity_poly.type
_entity_poly.pdbx_seq_one_letter_code
_entity_poly.pdbx_strand_id
1 'polypeptide(L)'
;MGILLVRLIDVINEYSEDSTFYSIAYTMLLNFDNLQNLSINDVANLCHVSKSTISKFVRSLNFEDYSDFKAEAYFKENRFNSDYNYVANIQQYIANQDANTYIDKVIQDIEIIKNIDMTVIRKIAQIIYQYPKVTAFGTLFSQLGALDLQYKLAYNHKFIMSYVNDVKQDEYLKNNSEQGVVIIYSNSGN
;
A
#
# COMPACT_ATOMS: atom_id res chain seq x y z
N MET A 1 -5.77 -3.92 -4.44
CA MET A 1 -4.68 -3.37 -5.28
C MET A 1 -3.45 -4.21 -4.96
N GLY A 2 -2.80 -4.81 -5.97
CA GLY A 2 -1.70 -5.75 -5.74
C GLY A 2 -0.43 -5.03 -5.28
N ILE A 3 0.39 -5.72 -4.50
CA ILE A 3 1.67 -5.21 -4.00
C ILE A 3 2.61 -4.82 -5.16
N LEU A 4 2.52 -5.53 -6.29
CA LEU A 4 3.30 -5.25 -7.49
C LEU A 4 3.08 -3.83 -8.02
N LEU A 5 1.82 -3.39 -8.10
CA LEU A 5 1.51 -2.04 -8.61
C LEU A 5 2.15 -0.95 -7.73
N VAL A 6 2.11 -1.15 -6.40
CA VAL A 6 2.75 -0.22 -5.45
C VAL A 6 4.25 -0.16 -5.66
N ARG A 7 4.90 -1.32 -5.72
CA ARG A 7 6.35 -1.40 -5.91
C ARG A 7 6.81 -0.77 -7.23
N LEU A 8 6.01 -0.91 -8.29
CA LEU A 8 6.30 -0.24 -9.57
C LEU A 8 6.13 1.28 -9.46
N ILE A 9 5.10 1.75 -8.76
CA ILE A 9 4.89 3.17 -8.51
C ILE A 9 6.03 3.75 -7.64
N ASP A 10 6.46 3.02 -6.61
CA ASP A 10 7.58 3.44 -5.77
C ASP A 10 8.86 3.65 -6.61
N VAL A 11 9.13 2.74 -7.57
CA VAL A 11 10.29 2.89 -8.47
C VAL A 11 10.19 4.18 -9.30
N ILE A 12 9.05 4.50 -9.91
CA ILE A 12 8.93 5.74 -10.70
C ILE A 12 8.97 7.01 -9.85
N ASN A 13 8.68 6.90 -8.56
CA ASN A 13 8.77 8.02 -7.62
C ASN A 13 10.19 8.21 -7.06
N GLU A 14 10.97 7.12 -6.92
CA GLU A 14 12.29 7.14 -6.29
C GLU A 14 13.44 7.33 -7.30
N TYR A 15 13.28 6.83 -8.53
CA TYR A 15 14.33 6.84 -9.54
C TYR A 15 14.14 8.00 -10.52
N SER A 16 15.25 8.52 -11.03
CA SER A 16 15.26 9.52 -12.09
C SER A 16 14.74 8.91 -13.42
N GLU A 17 14.12 9.73 -14.27
CA GLU A 17 13.59 9.33 -15.57
C GLU A 17 14.65 8.73 -16.50
N ASP A 18 15.91 9.11 -16.35
CA ASP A 18 17.05 8.55 -17.10
C ASP A 18 17.47 7.15 -16.63
N SER A 19 16.92 6.66 -15.53
CA SER A 19 17.23 5.36 -14.97
C SER A 19 16.61 4.23 -15.79
N THR A 20 17.39 3.19 -16.05
CA THR A 20 16.87 1.95 -16.65
C THR A 20 15.73 1.35 -15.82
N PHE A 21 15.78 1.43 -14.50
CA PHE A 21 14.74 0.90 -13.62
C PHE A 21 13.45 1.71 -13.71
N TYR A 22 13.55 3.03 -13.79
CA TYR A 22 12.40 3.89 -14.07
C TYR A 22 11.73 3.49 -15.39
N SER A 23 12.51 3.40 -16.48
CA SER A 23 12.00 3.04 -17.80
C SER A 23 11.31 1.68 -17.81
N ILE A 24 11.87 0.67 -17.12
CA ILE A 24 11.27 -0.65 -16.98
C ILE A 24 9.95 -0.56 -16.20
N ALA A 25 9.95 0.10 -15.04
CA ALA A 25 8.75 0.25 -14.20
C ALA A 25 7.64 0.98 -14.95
N TYR A 26 7.97 2.07 -15.61
CA TYR A 26 7.02 2.86 -16.40
C TYR A 26 6.42 2.05 -17.56
N THR A 27 7.25 1.31 -18.31
CA THR A 27 6.80 0.42 -19.39
C THR A 27 5.88 -0.68 -18.86
N MET A 28 6.22 -1.28 -17.71
CA MET A 28 5.39 -2.30 -17.07
C MET A 28 4.05 -1.71 -16.59
N LEU A 29 4.03 -0.49 -16.05
CA LEU A 29 2.81 0.19 -15.63
C LEU A 29 1.87 0.47 -16.81
N LEU A 30 2.41 0.92 -17.96
CA LEU A 30 1.62 1.11 -19.17
C LEU A 30 1.01 -0.19 -19.72
N ASN A 31 1.61 -1.33 -19.42
CA ASN A 31 1.18 -2.65 -19.87
C ASN A 31 0.69 -3.54 -18.72
N PHE A 32 0.32 -2.93 -17.60
CA PHE A 32 0.10 -3.63 -16.33
C PHE A 32 -0.95 -4.75 -16.44
N ASP A 33 -2.02 -4.52 -17.18
CA ASP A 33 -3.11 -5.49 -17.35
C ASP A 33 -2.68 -6.76 -18.09
N ASN A 34 -1.64 -6.68 -18.89
CA ASN A 34 -1.14 -7.81 -19.68
C ASN A 34 0.09 -8.49 -19.06
N LEU A 35 0.69 -7.95 -18.01
CA LEU A 35 1.93 -8.48 -17.43
C LEU A 35 1.82 -9.95 -17.02
N GLN A 36 0.67 -10.37 -16.55
CA GLN A 36 0.40 -11.77 -16.17
C GLN A 36 0.55 -12.76 -17.33
N ASN A 37 0.37 -12.32 -18.58
CA ASN A 37 0.43 -13.15 -19.77
C ASN A 37 1.84 -13.18 -20.39
N LEU A 38 2.70 -12.23 -20.02
CA LEU A 38 4.02 -12.07 -20.62
C LEU A 38 5.04 -13.03 -19.99
N SER A 39 5.95 -13.56 -20.83
CA SER A 39 7.16 -14.23 -20.36
C SER A 39 8.24 -13.20 -20.06
N ILE A 40 9.29 -13.60 -19.33
CA ILE A 40 10.46 -12.73 -19.08
C ILE A 40 11.11 -12.23 -20.38
N ASN A 41 11.02 -13.04 -21.47
CA ASN A 41 11.49 -12.64 -22.79
C ASN A 41 10.66 -11.52 -23.39
N ASP A 42 9.33 -11.66 -23.27
CA ASP A 42 8.40 -10.68 -23.81
C ASP A 42 8.56 -9.34 -23.10
N VAL A 43 8.71 -9.36 -21.76
CA VAL A 43 8.95 -8.16 -20.97
C VAL A 43 10.33 -7.55 -21.28
N ALA A 44 11.36 -8.37 -21.45
CA ALA A 44 12.68 -7.87 -21.83
C ALA A 44 12.65 -7.16 -23.20
N ASN A 45 11.95 -7.76 -24.17
CA ASN A 45 11.75 -7.16 -25.49
C ASN A 45 10.92 -5.88 -25.41
N LEU A 46 9.82 -5.88 -24.64
CA LEU A 46 8.93 -4.74 -24.42
C LEU A 46 9.68 -3.55 -23.83
N CYS A 47 10.57 -3.82 -22.86
CA CYS A 47 11.37 -2.80 -22.19
C CYS A 47 12.70 -2.49 -22.92
N HIS A 48 12.98 -3.13 -24.04
CA HIS A 48 14.26 -3.01 -24.79
C HIS A 48 15.52 -3.26 -23.95
N VAL A 49 15.45 -4.23 -23.04
CA VAL A 49 16.58 -4.62 -22.17
C VAL A 49 16.86 -6.12 -22.21
N SER A 50 17.96 -6.55 -21.59
CA SER A 50 18.27 -7.97 -21.48
C SER A 50 17.39 -8.66 -20.40
N LYS A 51 17.21 -9.99 -20.54
CA LYS A 51 16.58 -10.80 -19.48
C LYS A 51 17.27 -10.67 -18.14
N SER A 52 18.59 -10.56 -18.13
CA SER A 52 19.35 -10.40 -16.89
C SER A 52 19.03 -9.07 -16.21
N THR A 53 18.75 -8.03 -17.00
CA THR A 53 18.30 -6.74 -16.47
C THR A 53 16.91 -6.85 -15.84
N ILE A 54 15.97 -7.53 -16.50
CA ILE A 54 14.64 -7.80 -15.93
C ILE A 54 14.76 -8.61 -14.64
N SER A 55 15.61 -9.67 -14.61
CA SER A 55 15.81 -10.45 -13.39
C SER A 55 16.38 -9.63 -12.23
N LYS A 56 17.30 -8.70 -12.51
CA LYS A 56 17.82 -7.76 -11.50
C LYS A 56 16.74 -6.80 -11.02
N PHE A 57 15.96 -6.26 -11.94
CA PHE A 57 14.84 -5.37 -11.64
C PHE A 57 13.78 -6.06 -10.75
N VAL A 58 13.35 -7.26 -11.10
CA VAL A 58 12.39 -8.06 -10.33
C VAL A 58 12.88 -8.31 -8.90
N ARG A 59 14.17 -8.64 -8.73
CA ARG A 59 14.77 -8.79 -7.40
C ARG A 59 14.84 -7.47 -6.62
N SER A 60 15.07 -6.34 -7.29
CA SER A 60 15.04 -5.03 -6.62
C SER A 60 13.64 -4.65 -6.11
N LEU A 61 12.60 -5.25 -6.71
CA LEU A 61 11.22 -5.16 -6.22
C LEU A 61 10.91 -6.17 -5.09
N ASN A 62 11.93 -6.87 -4.54
CA ASN A 62 11.80 -7.88 -3.50
C ASN A 62 10.95 -9.10 -3.89
N PHE A 63 10.99 -9.49 -5.14
CA PHE A 63 10.54 -10.80 -5.61
C PHE A 63 11.72 -11.76 -5.71
N GLU A 64 11.49 -13.03 -5.43
CA GLU A 64 12.53 -14.06 -5.49
C GLU A 64 13.03 -14.25 -6.94
N ASP A 65 12.08 -14.34 -7.86
CA ASP A 65 12.34 -14.47 -9.28
C ASP A 65 11.18 -13.93 -10.14
N TYR A 66 11.29 -14.11 -11.46
CA TYR A 66 10.24 -13.68 -12.41
C TYR A 66 8.94 -14.48 -12.26
N SER A 67 8.97 -15.71 -11.77
CA SER A 67 7.77 -16.52 -11.54
C SER A 67 6.96 -15.96 -10.37
N ASP A 68 7.64 -15.61 -9.29
CA ASP A 68 7.06 -14.96 -8.12
C ASP A 68 6.45 -13.60 -8.49
N PHE A 69 7.20 -12.77 -9.23
CA PHE A 69 6.70 -11.52 -9.80
C PHE A 69 5.42 -11.72 -10.64
N LYS A 70 5.42 -12.72 -11.51
CA LYS A 70 4.30 -13.02 -12.41
C LYS A 70 3.07 -13.52 -11.63
N ALA A 71 3.28 -14.31 -10.58
CA ALA A 71 2.20 -14.75 -9.70
C ALA A 71 1.49 -13.57 -9.05
N GLU A 72 2.24 -12.55 -8.59
CA GLU A 72 1.63 -11.34 -8.02
C GLU A 72 0.86 -10.51 -9.06
N ALA A 73 1.32 -10.48 -10.31
CA ALA A 73 0.58 -9.86 -11.41
C ALA A 73 -0.76 -10.56 -11.70
N TYR A 74 -0.81 -11.89 -11.55
CA TYR A 74 -2.03 -12.70 -11.70
C TYR A 74 -3.07 -12.45 -10.59
N PHE A 75 -2.63 -12.17 -9.36
CA PHE A 75 -3.54 -11.90 -8.23
C PHE A 75 -4.41 -10.65 -8.39
N LYS A 76 -4.13 -9.81 -9.39
CA LYS A 76 -4.89 -8.59 -9.66
C LYS A 76 -6.36 -8.86 -9.99
N GLU A 77 -6.65 -9.83 -10.88
CA GLU A 77 -8.03 -10.07 -11.37
C GLU A 77 -9.00 -10.49 -10.27
N ASN A 78 -8.53 -11.28 -9.30
CA ASN A 78 -9.38 -11.83 -8.25
C ASN A 78 -9.63 -10.86 -7.07
N ARG A 79 -8.78 -9.85 -6.87
CA ARG A 79 -8.94 -8.87 -5.78
C ARG A 79 -9.72 -7.62 -6.18
N PHE A 80 -9.78 -7.28 -7.48
CA PHE A 80 -10.54 -6.12 -7.95
C PHE A 80 -12.06 -6.34 -7.96
N ASN A 81 -12.51 -7.60 -7.96
CA ASN A 81 -13.93 -7.96 -7.88
C ASN A 81 -14.45 -8.17 -6.46
N SER A 82 -13.68 -7.86 -5.43
CA SER A 82 -14.15 -7.96 -4.05
C SER A 82 -14.94 -6.71 -3.66
N ASP A 83 -16.02 -6.90 -2.90
CA ASP A 83 -16.92 -5.85 -2.37
C ASP A 83 -16.23 -4.78 -1.51
N TYR A 84 -14.94 -4.94 -1.26
CA TYR A 84 -14.06 -4.03 -0.49
C TYR A 84 -13.27 -3.05 -1.36
N ASN A 85 -13.52 -2.98 -2.66
CA ASN A 85 -12.78 -2.07 -3.52
C ASN A 85 -13.37 -0.66 -3.40
N TYR A 86 -12.69 0.22 -2.66
CA TYR A 86 -13.06 1.63 -2.52
C TYR A 86 -13.31 2.32 -3.88
N VAL A 87 -12.50 2.02 -4.89
CA VAL A 87 -12.66 2.55 -6.25
C VAL A 87 -13.90 1.99 -6.93
N ALA A 88 -14.22 0.70 -6.75
CA ALA A 88 -15.43 0.10 -7.31
C ALA A 88 -16.69 0.69 -6.69
N ASN A 89 -16.69 0.95 -5.37
CA ASN A 89 -17.80 1.60 -4.71
C ASN A 89 -18.06 3.01 -5.26
N ILE A 90 -17.00 3.83 -5.43
CA ILE A 90 -17.13 5.15 -6.05
C ILE A 90 -17.60 5.03 -7.50
N GLN A 91 -17.05 4.10 -8.29
CA GLN A 91 -17.44 3.89 -9.68
C GLN A 91 -18.91 3.53 -9.81
N GLN A 92 -19.47 2.74 -8.89
CA GLN A 92 -20.88 2.39 -8.90
C GLN A 92 -21.78 3.63 -8.74
N TYR A 93 -21.44 4.55 -7.82
CA TYR A 93 -22.18 5.81 -7.66
C TYR A 93 -22.01 6.74 -8.85
N ILE A 94 -20.80 6.84 -9.40
CA ILE A 94 -20.52 7.66 -10.60
C ILE A 94 -21.28 7.11 -11.81
N ALA A 95 -21.27 5.81 -12.03
CA ALA A 95 -21.96 5.18 -13.15
C ALA A 95 -23.47 5.42 -13.12
N ASN A 96 -24.06 5.50 -11.92
CA ASN A 96 -25.49 5.79 -11.73
C ASN A 96 -25.79 7.30 -11.71
N GLN A 97 -24.79 8.17 -11.92
CA GLN A 97 -24.89 9.64 -11.85
C GLN A 97 -25.50 10.16 -10.52
N ASP A 98 -25.32 9.41 -9.45
CA ASP A 98 -25.93 9.68 -8.14
C ASP A 98 -24.86 10.15 -7.12
N ALA A 99 -24.26 11.29 -7.43
CA ALA A 99 -23.29 11.92 -6.53
C ALA A 99 -23.90 12.28 -5.17
N ASN A 100 -25.19 12.62 -5.12
CA ASN A 100 -25.84 12.99 -3.86
C ASN A 100 -25.95 11.79 -2.93
N THR A 101 -26.36 10.62 -3.41
CA THR A 101 -26.40 9.40 -2.60
C THR A 101 -25.02 9.03 -2.05
N TYR A 102 -23.93 9.23 -2.83
CA TYR A 102 -22.60 9.06 -2.31
C TYR A 102 -22.24 10.05 -1.20
N ILE A 103 -22.58 11.34 -1.39
CA ILE A 103 -22.36 12.37 -0.38
C ILE A 103 -23.15 12.07 0.91
N ASP A 104 -24.42 11.67 0.79
CA ASP A 104 -25.27 11.31 1.93
C ASP A 104 -24.66 10.12 2.70
N LYS A 105 -24.12 9.14 1.99
CA LYS A 105 -23.40 8.01 2.62
C LYS A 105 -22.17 8.46 3.39
N VAL A 106 -21.36 9.34 2.81
CA VAL A 106 -20.18 9.92 3.51
C VAL A 106 -20.61 10.70 4.75
N ILE A 107 -21.69 11.48 4.68
CA ILE A 107 -22.22 12.21 5.83
C ILE A 107 -22.66 11.24 6.93
N GLN A 108 -23.37 10.15 6.58
CA GLN A 108 -23.77 9.12 7.54
C GLN A 108 -22.55 8.48 8.23
N ASP A 109 -21.50 8.15 7.45
CA ASP A 109 -20.27 7.57 8.00
C ASP A 109 -19.55 8.55 8.94
N ILE A 110 -19.54 9.85 8.62
CA ILE A 110 -19.00 10.89 9.52
C ILE A 110 -19.86 11.02 10.80
N GLU A 111 -21.18 10.87 10.73
CA GLU A 111 -22.05 10.93 11.90
C GLU A 111 -21.81 9.79 12.88
N ILE A 112 -21.38 8.62 12.41
CA ILE A 112 -20.96 7.51 13.27
C ILE A 112 -19.82 7.93 14.21
N ILE A 113 -18.90 8.79 13.72
CA ILE A 113 -17.76 9.27 14.51
C ILE A 113 -18.21 10.04 15.76
N LYS A 114 -19.37 10.74 15.72
CA LYS A 114 -19.93 11.44 16.88
C LYS A 114 -20.27 10.50 18.04
N ASN A 115 -20.54 9.24 17.74
CA ASN A 115 -20.94 8.22 18.70
C ASN A 115 -19.77 7.37 19.21
N ILE A 116 -18.53 7.67 18.78
CA ILE A 116 -17.34 6.96 19.27
C ILE A 116 -17.16 7.22 20.76
N ASP A 117 -16.98 6.15 21.53
CA ASP A 117 -16.66 6.25 22.95
C ASP A 117 -15.27 6.87 23.16
N MET A 118 -15.27 8.12 23.58
CA MET A 118 -14.05 8.86 23.86
C MET A 118 -13.18 8.23 24.97
N THR A 119 -13.74 7.33 25.79
CA THR A 119 -12.95 6.61 26.80
C THR A 119 -12.00 5.62 26.14
N VAL A 120 -12.40 4.98 25.03
CA VAL A 120 -11.55 4.10 24.21
C VAL A 120 -10.41 4.89 23.58
N ILE A 121 -10.74 6.04 22.99
CA ILE A 121 -9.72 6.91 22.35
C ILE A 121 -8.69 7.37 23.40
N ARG A 122 -9.13 7.77 24.60
CA ARG A 122 -8.21 8.15 25.68
C ARG A 122 -7.31 7.00 26.13
N LYS A 123 -7.83 5.77 26.22
CA LYS A 123 -7.04 4.59 26.55
C LYS A 123 -5.98 4.31 25.49
N ILE A 124 -6.34 4.39 24.19
CA ILE A 124 -5.40 4.22 23.09
C ILE A 124 -4.29 5.28 23.18
N ALA A 125 -4.65 6.54 23.37
CA ALA A 125 -3.69 7.63 23.53
C ALA A 125 -2.75 7.39 24.72
N GLN A 126 -3.27 6.96 25.87
CA GLN A 126 -2.47 6.63 27.07
C GLN A 126 -1.46 5.52 26.76
N ILE A 127 -1.90 4.44 26.08
CA ILE A 127 -1.00 3.35 25.68
C ILE A 127 0.10 3.87 24.77
N ILE A 128 -0.24 4.67 23.74
CA ILE A 128 0.74 5.24 22.81
C ILE A 128 1.80 6.08 23.56
N TYR A 129 1.39 6.89 24.54
CA TYR A 129 2.32 7.73 25.29
C TYR A 129 3.11 6.96 26.34
N GLN A 130 2.56 5.90 26.91
CA GLN A 130 3.21 5.08 27.95
C GLN A 130 4.37 4.27 27.40
N TYR A 131 4.27 3.77 26.17
CA TYR A 131 5.30 2.91 25.60
C TYR A 131 6.33 3.73 24.82
N PRO A 132 7.64 3.51 25.07
CA PRO A 132 8.70 4.23 24.36
C PRO A 132 8.77 3.85 22.88
N LYS A 133 8.49 2.59 22.54
CA LYS A 133 8.50 2.07 21.18
C LYS A 133 7.07 1.89 20.69
N VAL A 134 6.69 2.69 19.70
CA VAL A 134 5.40 2.62 19.01
C VAL A 134 5.65 2.64 17.51
N THR A 135 4.99 1.76 16.80
CA THR A 135 5.08 1.67 15.34
C THR A 135 3.68 1.60 14.75
N ALA A 136 3.45 2.31 13.64
CA ALA A 136 2.20 2.29 12.92
C ALA A 136 2.43 1.71 11.52
N PHE A 137 1.65 0.70 11.15
CA PHE A 137 1.73 0.02 9.87
C PHE A 137 0.41 0.10 9.12
N GLY A 138 0.52 0.07 7.84
CA GLY A 138 -0.57 -0.06 6.90
C GLY A 138 -0.03 -0.39 5.53
N THR A 139 -0.90 -0.78 4.62
CA THR A 139 -0.54 -1.01 3.23
C THR A 139 -1.39 -0.13 2.34
N LEU A 140 -0.81 0.45 1.29
CA LEU A 140 -1.53 1.29 0.34
C LEU A 140 -2.20 2.50 1.02
N PHE A 141 -3.53 2.63 0.85
CA PHE A 141 -4.30 3.72 1.43
C PHE A 141 -4.29 3.70 2.97
N SER A 142 -4.23 2.52 3.58
CA SER A 142 -4.10 2.42 5.05
C SER A 142 -2.77 2.97 5.55
N GLN A 143 -1.71 2.93 4.74
CA GLN A 143 -0.42 3.54 5.07
C GLN A 143 -0.52 5.05 5.26
N LEU A 144 -1.41 5.72 4.52
CA LEU A 144 -1.63 7.17 4.71
C LEU A 144 -2.11 7.50 6.12
N GLY A 145 -2.97 6.63 6.69
CA GLY A 145 -3.41 6.77 8.09
C GLY A 145 -2.26 6.59 9.09
N ALA A 146 -1.36 5.65 8.83
CA ALA A 146 -0.19 5.43 9.68
C ALA A 146 0.80 6.61 9.64
N LEU A 147 1.03 7.17 8.45
CA LEU A 147 1.86 8.37 8.27
C LEU A 147 1.24 9.61 8.90
N ASP A 148 -0.07 9.82 8.72
CA ASP A 148 -0.79 10.93 9.32
C ASP A 148 -0.70 10.90 10.86
N LEU A 149 -0.87 9.70 11.45
CA LEU A 149 -0.67 9.52 12.89
C LEU A 149 0.76 9.84 13.31
N GLN A 150 1.77 9.37 12.56
CA GLN A 150 3.18 9.65 12.84
C GLN A 150 3.45 11.16 12.88
N TYR A 151 3.00 11.90 11.85
CA TYR A 151 3.19 13.35 11.79
C TYR A 151 2.47 14.07 12.93
N LYS A 152 1.20 13.74 13.19
CA LYS A 152 0.40 14.36 14.25
C LYS A 152 0.98 14.13 15.64
N LEU A 153 1.49 12.93 15.91
CA LEU A 153 2.16 12.63 17.17
C LEU A 153 3.51 13.34 17.31
N ALA A 154 4.26 13.49 16.21
CA ALA A 154 5.53 14.22 16.21
C ALA A 154 5.34 15.70 16.59
N TYR A 155 4.26 16.35 16.15
CA TYR A 155 3.90 17.70 16.60
C TYR A 155 3.68 17.80 18.13
N ASN A 156 3.32 16.70 18.77
CA ASN A 156 3.13 16.60 20.21
C ASN A 156 4.33 15.93 20.91
N HIS A 157 5.52 15.97 20.29
CA HIS A 157 6.76 15.42 20.80
C HIS A 157 6.74 13.90 21.09
N LYS A 158 5.79 13.17 20.51
CA LYS A 158 5.76 11.72 20.55
C LYS A 158 6.21 11.17 19.20
N PHE A 159 7.42 10.60 19.18
CA PHE A 159 7.98 10.03 17.97
C PHE A 159 7.64 8.55 17.87
N ILE A 160 7.00 8.16 16.77
CA ILE A 160 6.68 6.79 16.43
C ILE A 160 7.29 6.45 15.08
N MET A 161 7.43 5.16 14.77
CA MET A 161 7.91 4.70 13.48
C MET A 161 6.76 4.34 12.56
N SER A 162 6.93 4.62 11.27
CA SER A 162 6.02 4.13 10.23
C SER A 162 6.85 3.81 8.99
N TYR A 163 6.81 2.56 8.56
CA TYR A 163 7.54 2.12 7.38
C TYR A 163 6.58 2.00 6.22
N VAL A 164 6.83 2.74 5.14
CA VAL A 164 6.01 2.71 3.92
C VAL A 164 6.20 1.38 3.17
N ASN A 165 7.44 0.88 3.14
CA ASN A 165 7.82 -0.33 2.46
C ASN A 165 7.48 -1.57 3.30
N ASP A 166 6.72 -2.50 2.72
CA ASP A 166 6.27 -3.75 3.37
C ASP A 166 7.42 -4.63 3.85
N VAL A 167 8.53 -4.69 3.10
CA VAL A 167 9.73 -5.44 3.49
C VAL A 167 10.34 -4.88 4.75
N LYS A 168 10.41 -3.54 4.88
CA LYS A 168 10.88 -2.91 6.11
C LYS A 168 9.94 -3.12 7.29
N GLN A 169 8.63 -3.21 7.05
CA GLN A 169 7.66 -3.59 8.08
C GLN A 169 7.93 -5.01 8.59
N ASP A 170 8.13 -5.97 7.67
CA ASP A 170 8.46 -7.35 7.98
C ASP A 170 9.80 -7.49 8.70
N GLU A 171 10.83 -6.80 8.24
CA GLU A 171 12.15 -6.76 8.90
C GLU A 171 12.05 -6.20 10.32
N TYR A 172 11.28 -5.13 10.50
CA TYR A 172 11.05 -4.56 11.82
C TYR A 172 10.40 -5.58 12.76
N LEU A 173 9.34 -6.27 12.31
CA LEU A 173 8.63 -7.26 13.12
C LEU A 173 9.51 -8.46 13.48
N LYS A 174 10.36 -8.92 12.56
CA LYS A 174 11.28 -10.04 12.78
C LYS A 174 12.43 -9.70 13.75
N ASN A 175 12.91 -8.47 13.70
CA ASN A 175 14.13 -8.05 14.43
C ASN A 175 13.84 -7.37 15.77
N ASN A 176 12.59 -6.98 16.05
CA ASN A 176 12.23 -6.32 17.30
C ASN A 176 11.48 -7.29 18.24
N SER A 177 12.22 -7.90 19.14
CA SER A 177 11.68 -8.74 20.24
C SER A 177 11.32 -7.94 21.50
N GLU A 178 11.57 -6.64 21.51
CA GLU A 178 11.32 -5.80 22.67
C GLU A 178 9.83 -5.41 22.78
N GLN A 179 9.36 -5.23 24.02
CA GLN A 179 8.00 -4.78 24.28
C GLN A 179 7.73 -3.40 23.66
N GLY A 180 6.75 -3.36 22.77
CA GLY A 180 6.31 -2.15 22.09
C GLY A 180 4.83 -2.23 21.71
N VAL A 181 4.33 -1.17 21.12
CA VAL A 181 2.98 -1.10 20.58
C VAL A 181 3.06 -1.07 19.06
N VAL A 182 2.30 -1.95 18.42
CA VAL A 182 2.10 -1.93 16.97
C VAL A 182 0.65 -1.53 16.69
N ILE A 183 0.47 -0.49 15.91
CA ILE A 183 -0.82 0.01 15.44
C ILE A 183 -0.96 -0.42 13.98
N ILE A 184 -1.99 -1.18 13.66
CA ILE A 184 -2.23 -1.66 12.30
C ILE A 184 -3.45 -0.97 11.73
N TYR A 185 -3.28 -0.29 10.61
CA TYR A 185 -4.35 0.25 9.81
C TYR A 185 -4.76 -0.77 8.75
N SER A 186 -6.00 -1.23 8.79
CA SER A 186 -6.57 -2.18 7.84
C SER A 186 -7.90 -1.68 7.32
N ASN A 187 -8.09 -1.67 5.99
CA ASN A 187 -9.37 -1.33 5.37
C ASN A 187 -10.38 -2.48 5.44
N SER A 188 -9.92 -3.72 5.51
CA SER A 188 -10.77 -4.92 5.51
C SER A 188 -11.02 -5.47 6.92
N GLY A 189 -10.26 -5.01 7.91
CA GLY A 189 -10.31 -5.57 9.26
C GLY A 189 -9.66 -6.96 9.39
N ASN A 190 -9.02 -7.45 8.34
CA ASN A 190 -8.29 -8.73 8.30
C ASN A 190 -6.80 -8.52 8.52
#